data_b50a7c4aaf2b76c342c6c4f1d8961ea4
#
_entry.id   b50a7c4aaf2b76c342c6c4f1d8961ea4
#
_cell.length_a   1.000
_cell.length_b   1.000
_cell.length_c   1.000
_cell.angle_alpha   90.00
_cell.angle_beta   90.00
_cell.angle_gamma   90.00
#
_symmetry.space_group_name_H-M   'P 1'
#
loop_
_entity.id
_entity.type
_entity.pdbx_description
1 polymer ?
#
loop_
_entity_poly.entity_id
_entity_poly.type
_entity_poly.pdbx_seq_one_letter_code
_entity_poly.pdbx_strand_id
1 'polypeptide(L)'
;MSNQAYVGTAKRTFKQAVVHLLETDYGLMGSRRVLELLADDVQGLAEQFYPAPERLSSGWLVFTGTKASGSKPHPGQSADEHELVTLAWPVILPEDVQGLAASPDGSAEMRQAWFQKRLIRILEHGYRDPAGPVLLTLADLSAMLGLTTVQISQLLTEARCLTGKPLPTKGYYFDQGMRPTHKDEIIALYEAGLDEAEIAHRTGHASTSTGHYIRGYERVKQLLLHHTSLEHIGFLDRKSVV
;
A
#
# COMPACT_ATOMS: atom_id res chain seq x y z
N MET A 1 -8.61 16.38 -8.55
CA MET A 1 -8.16 15.19 -7.80
C MET A 1 -7.83 15.62 -6.39
N SER A 2 -8.35 14.93 -5.39
CA SER A 2 -8.18 15.31 -4.00
C SER A 2 -6.70 15.18 -3.57
N ASN A 3 -6.12 16.25 -3.05
CA ASN A 3 -4.77 16.28 -2.45
C ASN A 3 -4.67 15.39 -1.20
N GLN A 4 -5.75 14.77 -0.73
CA GLN A 4 -5.79 13.97 0.49
C GLN A 4 -4.88 12.75 0.46
N ALA A 5 -4.67 12.12 -0.70
CA ALA A 5 -3.80 10.95 -0.81
C ALA A 5 -2.34 11.26 -0.40
N TYR A 6 -1.87 12.47 -0.68
CA TYR A 6 -0.49 12.87 -0.36
C TYR A 6 -0.33 13.42 1.06
N VAL A 7 -1.41 13.80 1.74
CA VAL A 7 -1.36 14.31 3.13
C VAL A 7 -0.80 13.25 4.08
N GLY A 8 -1.20 11.98 3.90
CA GLY A 8 -0.68 10.87 4.70
C GLY A 8 0.82 10.62 4.46
N THR A 9 1.26 10.70 3.19
CA THR A 9 2.68 10.57 2.83
C THR A 9 3.52 11.72 3.39
N ALA A 10 3.02 12.95 3.32
CA ALA A 10 3.71 14.13 3.85
C ALA A 10 3.91 14.11 5.38
N LYS A 11 3.09 13.35 6.11
CA LYS A 11 3.23 13.16 7.56
C LYS A 11 4.27 12.10 7.97
N ARG A 12 4.82 11.34 7.02
CA ARG A 12 5.84 10.32 7.30
C ARG A 12 7.22 10.94 7.41
N THR A 13 7.46 11.64 8.49
CA THR A 13 8.75 12.30 8.76
C THR A 13 9.40 11.71 10.00
N PHE A 14 10.74 11.83 10.10
CA PHE A 14 11.48 11.46 11.30
C PHE A 14 10.90 12.12 12.54
N LYS A 15 10.58 13.41 12.43
CA LYS A 15 9.93 14.18 13.51
C LYS A 15 8.65 13.53 14.03
N GLN A 16 7.75 13.11 13.12
CA GLN A 16 6.49 12.49 13.53
C GLN A 16 6.71 11.10 14.16
N ALA A 17 7.69 10.35 13.67
CA ALA A 17 8.06 9.08 14.27
C ALA A 17 8.60 9.26 15.70
N VAL A 18 9.44 10.29 15.93
CA VAL A 18 9.95 10.62 17.28
C VAL A 18 8.81 11.05 18.21
N VAL A 19 7.90 11.93 17.76
CA VAL A 19 6.74 12.33 18.56
C VAL A 19 5.90 11.13 18.95
N HIS A 20 5.61 10.23 18.01
CA HIS A 20 4.85 9.01 18.26
C HIS A 20 5.55 8.11 19.29
N LEU A 21 6.85 7.88 19.15
CA LEU A 21 7.64 7.09 20.09
C LEU A 21 7.56 7.68 21.51
N LEU A 22 7.70 9.00 21.63
CA LEU A 22 7.66 9.70 22.94
C LEU A 22 6.26 9.61 23.59
N GLU A 23 5.20 9.68 22.79
CA GLU A 23 3.82 9.55 23.27
C GLU A 23 3.48 8.12 23.67
N THR A 24 3.85 7.11 22.86
CA THR A 24 3.43 5.71 23.06
C THR A 24 4.33 4.93 24.00
N ASP A 25 5.63 4.95 23.76
CA ASP A 25 6.56 4.08 24.47
C ASP A 25 7.09 4.70 25.76
N TYR A 26 7.22 6.02 25.79
CA TYR A 26 7.70 6.75 26.97
C TYR A 26 6.59 7.40 27.78
N GLY A 27 5.35 7.39 27.27
CA GLY A 27 4.19 7.94 27.98
C GLY A 27 4.33 9.42 28.32
N LEU A 28 5.14 10.17 27.57
CA LEU A 28 5.35 11.60 27.80
C LEU A 28 4.08 12.37 27.40
N MET A 29 3.16 12.50 28.33
CA MET A 29 1.91 13.25 28.22
C MET A 29 2.17 14.77 28.31
N GLY A 30 3.06 15.28 27.48
CA GLY A 30 3.35 16.70 27.36
C GLY A 30 2.44 17.41 26.36
N SER A 31 2.56 18.73 26.30
CA SER A 31 2.00 19.48 25.19
C SER A 31 2.62 18.96 23.87
N ARG A 32 1.78 18.61 22.88
CA ARG A 32 2.25 18.16 21.55
C ARG A 32 3.29 19.11 20.97
N ARG A 33 3.17 20.41 21.26
CA ARG A 33 4.16 21.42 20.87
C ARG A 33 5.55 21.17 21.45
N VAL A 34 5.62 20.73 22.71
CA VAL A 34 6.91 20.41 23.37
C VAL A 34 7.52 19.17 22.76
N LEU A 35 6.71 18.14 22.48
CA LEU A 35 7.18 16.91 21.81
C LEU A 35 7.68 17.18 20.39
N GLU A 36 7.03 18.08 19.66
CA GLU A 36 7.47 18.51 18.33
C GLU A 36 8.81 19.26 18.38
N LEU A 37 9.03 20.13 19.37
CA LEU A 37 10.32 20.81 19.56
C LEU A 37 11.43 19.82 19.94
N LEU A 38 11.15 18.89 20.84
CA LEU A 38 12.10 17.85 21.21
C LEU A 38 12.46 16.96 20.02
N ALA A 39 11.47 16.63 19.17
CA ALA A 39 11.71 15.87 17.95
C ALA A 39 12.57 16.64 16.93
N ASP A 40 12.40 17.98 16.83
CA ASP A 40 13.26 18.83 16.00
C ASP A 40 14.70 18.85 16.51
N ASP A 41 14.91 18.93 17.82
CA ASP A 41 16.25 18.89 18.44
C ASP A 41 16.92 17.52 18.20
N VAL A 42 16.19 16.42 18.38
CA VAL A 42 16.69 15.07 18.10
C VAL A 42 17.02 14.88 16.61
N GLN A 43 16.20 15.41 15.71
CA GLN A 43 16.48 15.39 14.28
C GLN A 43 17.75 16.17 13.96
N GLY A 44 17.91 17.38 14.51
CA GLY A 44 19.13 18.19 14.34
C GLY A 44 20.39 17.48 14.81
N LEU A 45 20.32 16.80 15.97
CA LEU A 45 21.41 15.98 16.47
C LEU A 45 21.73 14.79 15.53
N ALA A 46 20.69 14.10 15.06
CA ALA A 46 20.87 13.00 14.14
C ALA A 46 21.55 13.45 12.82
N GLU A 47 21.14 14.59 12.26
CA GLU A 47 21.73 15.17 11.06
C GLU A 47 23.21 15.60 11.29
N GLN A 48 23.54 16.05 12.50
CA GLN A 48 24.90 16.42 12.87
C GLN A 48 25.85 15.22 12.97
N PHE A 49 25.39 14.12 13.58
CA PHE A 49 26.22 12.94 13.85
C PHE A 49 26.15 11.88 12.75
N TYR A 50 25.07 11.86 12.00
CA TYR A 50 24.83 10.92 10.89
C TYR A 50 24.46 11.71 9.63
N PRO A 51 25.41 12.50 9.08
CA PRO A 51 25.15 13.19 7.82
C PRO A 51 24.77 12.20 6.74
N ALA A 52 23.86 12.64 5.87
CA ALA A 52 23.21 11.81 4.85
C ALA A 52 24.21 10.85 4.17
N PRO A 53 23.86 9.57 4.04
CA PRO A 53 24.81 8.53 3.73
C PRO A 53 25.49 8.78 2.38
N GLU A 54 26.78 9.07 2.38
CA GLU A 54 27.66 9.05 1.22
C GLU A 54 27.74 7.66 0.53
N ARG A 55 26.93 6.71 1.02
CA ARG A 55 26.95 5.29 0.64
C ARG A 55 25.72 4.84 -0.15
N LEU A 56 24.86 5.74 -0.58
CA LEU A 56 23.78 5.35 -1.47
C LEU A 56 24.33 5.03 -2.85
N SER A 57 24.04 3.83 -3.32
CA SER A 57 24.34 3.45 -4.69
C SER A 57 23.58 4.35 -5.67
N SER A 58 24.16 4.63 -6.83
CA SER A 58 23.53 5.44 -7.87
C SER A 58 22.14 4.89 -8.22
N GLY A 59 21.15 5.78 -8.26
CA GLY A 59 19.76 5.43 -8.58
C GLY A 59 18.93 4.89 -7.41
N TRP A 60 19.48 4.87 -6.21
CA TRP A 60 18.75 4.56 -5.00
C TRP A 60 18.16 5.82 -4.35
N LEU A 61 16.99 5.71 -3.78
CA LEU A 61 16.28 6.79 -3.08
C LEU A 61 16.00 6.37 -1.64
N VAL A 62 16.41 7.20 -0.67
CA VAL A 62 16.00 7.02 0.73
C VAL A 62 14.56 7.49 0.87
N PHE A 63 13.69 6.60 1.32
CA PHE A 63 12.27 6.92 1.49
C PHE A 63 11.66 6.09 2.63
N THR A 64 10.71 6.69 3.34
CA THR A 64 10.07 6.09 4.51
C THR A 64 8.79 5.37 4.12
N GLY A 65 8.74 4.06 4.36
CA GLY A 65 7.55 3.23 4.18
C GLY A 65 6.87 2.90 5.51
N THR A 66 5.78 2.15 5.43
CA THR A 66 5.05 1.63 6.59
C THR A 66 5.44 0.18 6.80
N LYS A 67 5.86 -0.19 8.02
CA LYS A 67 6.12 -1.59 8.36
C LYS A 67 4.82 -2.39 8.41
N ALA A 68 4.83 -3.58 7.86
CA ALA A 68 3.71 -4.51 7.90
C ALA A 68 3.68 -5.28 9.23
N SER A 69 3.77 -4.55 10.35
CA SER A 69 3.69 -5.11 11.70
C SER A 69 2.36 -4.75 12.33
N GLY A 70 1.76 -5.72 13.01
CA GLY A 70 0.59 -5.47 13.83
C GLY A 70 -0.76 -5.67 13.14
N SER A 71 -1.79 -5.24 13.82
CA SER A 71 -3.17 -5.36 13.40
C SER A 71 -3.52 -4.42 12.24
N LYS A 72 -4.57 -4.78 11.53
CA LYS A 72 -5.19 -3.94 10.50
C LYS A 72 -5.47 -2.54 11.06
N PRO A 73 -5.12 -1.47 10.33
CA PRO A 73 -5.46 -0.12 10.78
C PRO A 73 -6.96 0.05 10.97
N HIS A 74 -7.35 0.69 12.06
CA HIS A 74 -8.76 1.02 12.30
C HIS A 74 -9.17 2.33 11.61
N PRO A 75 -10.48 2.55 11.36
CA PRO A 75 -10.97 3.80 10.79
C PRO A 75 -10.51 5.02 11.61
N GLY A 76 -9.96 6.02 10.92
CA GLY A 76 -9.45 7.23 11.55
C GLY A 76 -7.99 7.19 11.97
N GLN A 77 -7.32 6.05 11.88
CA GLN A 77 -5.89 5.94 12.16
C GLN A 77 -5.07 6.76 11.16
N SER A 78 -4.25 7.66 11.69
CA SER A 78 -3.39 8.52 10.88
C SER A 78 -2.16 7.78 10.35
N ALA A 79 -1.51 8.32 9.31
CA ALA A 79 -0.34 7.69 8.71
C ALA A 79 0.88 7.67 9.65
N ASP A 80 0.94 8.62 10.57
CA ASP A 80 1.97 8.77 11.58
C ASP A 80 1.80 7.84 12.81
N GLU A 81 0.64 7.18 12.94
CA GLU A 81 0.37 6.19 13.97
C GLU A 81 0.84 4.76 13.59
N HIS A 82 1.38 4.60 12.39
CA HIS A 82 1.98 3.35 11.96
C HIS A 82 3.48 3.31 12.27
N GLU A 83 4.02 2.13 12.52
CA GLU A 83 5.46 1.95 12.57
C GLU A 83 6.07 2.30 11.21
N LEU A 84 6.96 3.28 11.21
CA LEU A 84 7.61 3.80 10.02
C LEU A 84 9.04 3.29 9.93
N VAL A 85 9.46 2.89 8.75
CA VAL A 85 10.82 2.42 8.46
C VAL A 85 11.36 3.15 7.24
N THR A 86 12.56 3.69 7.39
CA THR A 86 13.28 4.34 6.30
C THR A 86 14.23 3.36 5.64
N LEU A 87 14.06 3.14 4.35
CA LEU A 87 14.88 2.26 3.53
C LEU A 87 15.49 3.03 2.35
N ALA A 88 16.60 2.50 1.83
CA ALA A 88 17.06 2.85 0.52
C ALA A 88 16.32 1.99 -0.52
N TRP A 89 15.69 2.61 -1.50
CA TRP A 89 14.86 1.96 -2.51
C TRP A 89 15.52 2.00 -3.88
N PRO A 90 15.60 0.89 -4.62
CA PRO A 90 16.23 0.82 -5.94
C PRO A 90 15.31 1.40 -7.02
N VAL A 91 15.25 2.74 -7.14
CA VAL A 91 14.27 3.43 -8.00
C VAL A 91 14.70 3.45 -9.46
N ILE A 92 15.96 3.77 -9.75
CA ILE A 92 16.52 3.79 -11.11
C ILE A 92 17.90 3.11 -11.06
N LEU A 93 17.99 1.92 -11.62
CA LEU A 93 19.26 1.20 -11.69
C LEU A 93 19.96 1.46 -13.04
N PRO A 94 21.29 1.26 -13.13
CA PRO A 94 22.04 1.44 -14.38
C PRO A 94 21.45 0.65 -15.56
N GLU A 95 20.98 -0.58 -15.32
CA GLU A 95 20.34 -1.40 -16.34
C GLU A 95 19.01 -0.83 -16.86
N ASP A 96 18.29 -0.05 -16.08
CA ASP A 96 17.08 0.63 -16.53
C ASP A 96 17.41 1.71 -17.56
N VAL A 97 18.49 2.46 -17.32
CA VAL A 97 18.99 3.50 -18.23
C VAL A 97 19.56 2.88 -19.51
N GLN A 98 20.32 1.79 -19.38
CA GLN A 98 20.84 1.03 -20.52
C GLN A 98 19.71 0.48 -21.39
N GLY A 99 18.64 -0.07 -20.77
CA GLY A 99 17.48 -0.57 -21.50
C GLY A 99 16.77 0.53 -22.30
N LEU A 100 16.65 1.74 -21.75
CA LEU A 100 16.09 2.89 -22.47
C LEU A 100 17.01 3.34 -23.62
N ALA A 101 18.32 3.38 -23.42
CA ALA A 101 19.29 3.79 -24.41
C ALA A 101 19.41 2.80 -25.60
N ALA A 102 19.22 1.51 -25.33
CA ALA A 102 19.29 0.46 -26.34
C ALA A 102 18.05 0.42 -27.27
N SER A 103 17.01 1.16 -26.95
CA SER A 103 15.75 1.11 -27.67
C SER A 103 15.51 2.37 -28.49
N PRO A 104 15.66 2.33 -29.81
CA PRO A 104 15.64 3.50 -30.66
C PRO A 104 14.27 4.18 -30.76
N ASP A 105 13.17 3.46 -30.55
CA ASP A 105 11.83 3.94 -30.90
C ASP A 105 11.10 4.61 -29.73
N GLY A 106 11.55 4.49 -28.48
CA GLY A 106 10.92 5.10 -27.31
C GLY A 106 9.40 4.91 -27.24
N SER A 107 8.92 3.72 -27.68
CA SER A 107 7.48 3.45 -27.78
C SER A 107 6.77 3.56 -26.45
N ALA A 108 5.45 3.78 -26.47
CA ALA A 108 4.65 3.86 -25.26
C ALA A 108 4.68 2.52 -24.47
N GLU A 109 4.65 1.40 -25.19
CA GLU A 109 4.69 0.04 -24.64
C GLU A 109 6.01 -0.20 -23.90
N MET A 110 7.12 0.23 -24.46
CA MET A 110 8.42 0.07 -23.83
C MET A 110 8.57 0.94 -22.58
N ARG A 111 8.08 2.17 -22.60
CA ARG A 111 8.05 3.01 -21.40
C ARG A 111 7.16 2.41 -20.32
N GLN A 112 6.03 1.84 -20.69
CA GLN A 112 5.14 1.13 -19.78
C GLN A 112 5.85 -0.09 -19.14
N ALA A 113 6.50 -0.94 -19.95
CA ALA A 113 7.27 -2.08 -19.48
C ALA A 113 8.43 -1.65 -18.54
N TRP A 114 9.09 -0.54 -18.85
CA TRP A 114 10.13 0.04 -18.03
C TRP A 114 9.62 0.49 -16.65
N PHE A 115 8.49 1.22 -16.62
CA PHE A 115 7.86 1.60 -15.35
C PHE A 115 7.37 0.38 -14.56
N GLN A 116 6.81 -0.61 -15.24
CA GLN A 116 6.32 -1.82 -14.63
C GLN A 116 7.46 -2.63 -13.97
N LYS A 117 8.61 -2.78 -14.65
CA LYS A 117 9.80 -3.44 -14.09
C LYS A 117 10.29 -2.73 -12.82
N ARG A 118 10.36 -1.40 -12.84
CA ARG A 118 10.76 -0.60 -11.68
C ARG A 118 9.76 -0.74 -10.52
N LEU A 119 8.47 -0.67 -10.81
CA LEU A 119 7.40 -0.83 -9.83
C LEU A 119 7.47 -2.19 -9.12
N ILE A 120 7.63 -3.27 -9.87
CA ILE A 120 7.77 -4.63 -9.33
C ILE A 120 8.98 -4.70 -8.41
N ARG A 121 10.14 -4.22 -8.86
CA ARG A 121 11.39 -4.22 -8.10
C ARG A 121 11.25 -3.45 -6.77
N ILE A 122 10.68 -2.25 -6.80
CA ILE A 122 10.46 -1.44 -5.61
C ILE A 122 9.57 -2.19 -4.61
N LEU A 123 8.44 -2.74 -5.03
CA LEU A 123 7.52 -3.45 -4.14
C LEU A 123 8.13 -4.75 -3.58
N GLU A 124 8.82 -5.52 -4.42
CA GLU A 124 9.50 -6.73 -3.95
C GLU A 124 10.65 -6.41 -2.99
N HIS A 125 11.36 -5.30 -3.20
CA HIS A 125 12.44 -4.87 -2.32
C HIS A 125 11.91 -4.57 -0.90
N GLY A 126 10.89 -3.73 -0.78
CA GLY A 126 10.32 -3.43 0.54
C GLY A 126 9.66 -4.65 1.19
N TYR A 127 8.98 -5.49 0.40
CA TYR A 127 8.32 -6.68 0.94
C TYR A 127 9.31 -7.74 1.47
N ARG A 128 10.54 -7.76 0.95
CA ARG A 128 11.60 -8.72 1.34
C ARG A 128 12.61 -8.14 2.33
N ASP A 129 12.31 -7.00 2.94
CA ASP A 129 13.22 -6.42 3.92
C ASP A 129 13.49 -7.41 5.08
N PRO A 130 14.75 -7.61 5.51
CA PRO A 130 15.10 -8.56 6.56
C PRO A 130 14.46 -8.27 7.92
N ALA A 131 14.14 -7.01 8.20
CA ALA A 131 13.49 -6.58 9.44
C ALA A 131 11.96 -6.75 9.41
N GLY A 132 11.43 -7.27 8.31
CA GLY A 132 10.01 -7.47 8.06
C GLY A 132 9.50 -6.57 6.92
N PRO A 133 8.39 -6.95 6.27
CA PRO A 133 7.90 -6.25 5.09
C PRO A 133 7.65 -4.76 5.34
N VAL A 134 8.14 -3.91 4.44
CA VAL A 134 7.90 -2.47 4.41
C VAL A 134 7.06 -2.13 3.18
N LEU A 135 5.93 -1.48 3.42
CA LEU A 135 4.87 -1.24 2.45
C LEU A 135 4.82 0.23 2.03
N LEU A 136 4.54 0.44 0.75
CA LEU A 136 4.32 1.75 0.16
C LEU A 136 2.84 1.93 -0.23
N THR A 137 2.36 3.17 -0.17
CA THR A 137 1.04 3.54 -0.71
C THR A 137 1.13 3.83 -2.21
N LEU A 138 -0.03 3.94 -2.90
CA LEU A 138 -0.06 4.42 -4.29
C LEU A 138 0.49 5.85 -4.41
N ALA A 139 0.32 6.69 -3.37
CA ALA A 139 0.84 8.05 -3.34
C ALA A 139 2.39 8.06 -3.23
N ASP A 140 2.97 7.16 -2.42
CA ASP A 140 4.42 7.00 -2.32
C ASP A 140 5.02 6.60 -3.68
N LEU A 141 4.45 5.58 -4.30
CA LEU A 141 4.87 5.10 -5.61
C LEU A 141 4.70 6.17 -6.70
N SER A 142 3.62 6.95 -6.63
CA SER A 142 3.38 8.10 -7.51
C SER A 142 4.50 9.14 -7.37
N ALA A 143 4.87 9.48 -6.15
CA ALA A 143 5.95 10.42 -5.87
C ALA A 143 7.32 9.91 -6.34
N MET A 144 7.62 8.61 -6.08
CA MET A 144 8.89 7.99 -6.45
C MET A 144 9.07 7.81 -7.97
N LEU A 145 7.99 7.53 -8.69
CA LEU A 145 8.03 7.21 -10.12
C LEU A 145 7.64 8.39 -11.03
N GLY A 146 7.12 9.48 -10.48
CA GLY A 146 6.64 10.62 -11.24
C GLY A 146 5.40 10.34 -12.09
N LEU A 147 4.57 9.37 -11.65
CA LEU A 147 3.33 8.97 -12.30
C LEU A 147 2.13 9.33 -11.43
N THR A 148 0.95 9.45 -12.05
CA THR A 148 -0.29 9.62 -11.30
C THR A 148 -0.68 8.35 -10.55
N THR A 149 -1.42 8.45 -9.46
CA THR A 149 -1.92 7.28 -8.70
C THR A 149 -2.80 6.36 -9.56
N VAL A 150 -3.48 6.90 -10.57
CA VAL A 150 -4.26 6.11 -11.53
C VAL A 150 -3.35 5.27 -12.41
N GLN A 151 -2.28 5.85 -12.96
CA GLN A 151 -1.29 5.12 -13.76
C GLN A 151 -0.59 4.04 -12.93
N ILE A 152 -0.22 4.32 -11.67
CA ILE A 152 0.34 3.32 -10.75
C ILE A 152 -0.65 2.17 -10.53
N SER A 153 -1.93 2.47 -10.32
CA SER A 153 -2.96 1.44 -10.13
C SER A 153 -3.13 0.55 -11.37
N GLN A 154 -3.08 1.12 -12.56
CA GLN A 154 -3.14 0.37 -13.83
C GLN A 154 -1.91 -0.54 -13.99
N LEU A 155 -0.70 0.02 -13.81
CA LEU A 155 0.56 -0.74 -13.88
C LEU A 155 0.59 -1.90 -12.87
N LEU A 156 0.07 -1.69 -11.65
CA LEU A 156 -0.04 -2.73 -10.62
C LEU A 156 -0.97 -3.87 -11.05
N THR A 157 -2.12 -3.54 -11.62
CA THR A 157 -3.08 -4.53 -12.09
C THR A 157 -2.44 -5.41 -13.18
N GLU A 158 -1.80 -4.79 -14.16
CA GLU A 158 -1.09 -5.49 -15.23
C GLU A 158 0.09 -6.33 -14.70
N ALA A 159 0.89 -5.75 -13.79
CA ALA A 159 2.03 -6.45 -13.19
C ALA A 159 1.59 -7.69 -12.40
N ARG A 160 0.49 -7.62 -11.66
CA ARG A 160 -0.08 -8.77 -10.96
C ARG A 160 -0.56 -9.86 -11.92
N CYS A 161 -1.23 -9.47 -13.00
CA CYS A 161 -1.64 -10.42 -14.04
C CYS A 161 -0.44 -11.11 -14.70
N LEU A 162 0.63 -10.37 -15.02
CA LEU A 162 1.81 -10.90 -15.68
C LEU A 162 2.67 -11.78 -14.78
N THR A 163 2.82 -11.39 -13.51
CA THR A 163 3.73 -12.10 -12.59
C THR A 163 3.04 -13.19 -11.78
N GLY A 164 1.71 -13.17 -11.68
CA GLY A 164 0.95 -14.02 -10.76
C GLY A 164 1.24 -13.71 -9.27
N LYS A 165 1.96 -12.60 -8.97
CA LYS A 165 2.34 -12.22 -7.60
C LYS A 165 1.41 -11.15 -7.05
N PRO A 166 1.13 -11.13 -5.73
CA PRO A 166 0.24 -10.15 -5.11
C PRO A 166 0.77 -8.71 -5.18
N LEU A 167 2.09 -8.50 -5.23
CA LEU A 167 2.76 -7.17 -5.23
C LEU A 167 2.09 -6.20 -4.24
N PRO A 168 2.25 -6.43 -2.93
CA PRO A 168 1.44 -5.76 -1.93
C PRO A 168 1.84 -4.29 -1.76
N THR A 169 0.88 -3.40 -1.94
CA THR A 169 0.92 -2.02 -1.44
C THR A 169 0.30 -1.97 -0.04
N LYS A 170 0.47 -0.86 0.69
CA LYS A 170 -0.15 -0.68 2.02
C LYS A 170 -1.67 -0.92 1.96
N GLY A 171 -2.35 -0.32 1.00
CA GLY A 171 -3.80 -0.49 0.84
C GLY A 171 -4.21 -1.92 0.51
N TYR A 172 -3.40 -2.64 -0.27
CA TYR A 172 -3.63 -4.06 -0.57
C TYR A 172 -3.41 -4.94 0.66
N TYR A 173 -2.28 -4.77 1.35
CA TYR A 173 -1.90 -5.60 2.49
C TYR A 173 -2.89 -5.48 3.66
N PHE A 174 -3.30 -4.25 3.96
CA PHE A 174 -4.25 -3.97 5.04
C PHE A 174 -5.71 -3.91 4.59
N ASP A 175 -6.01 -4.17 3.31
CA ASP A 175 -7.36 -4.11 2.74
C ASP A 175 -8.07 -2.78 3.01
N GLN A 176 -7.36 -1.68 2.79
CA GLN A 176 -7.85 -0.31 3.02
C GLN A 176 -8.42 0.35 1.76
N GLY A 177 -8.65 -0.41 0.68
CA GLY A 177 -9.15 0.11 -0.59
C GLY A 177 -10.67 0.16 -0.67
N MET A 178 -11.22 0.99 -1.58
CA MET A 178 -12.65 0.98 -1.95
C MET A 178 -13.06 -0.32 -2.67
N ARG A 179 -12.10 -1.13 -3.12
CA ARG A 179 -12.33 -2.45 -3.70
C ARG A 179 -11.68 -3.48 -2.79
N PRO A 180 -12.46 -4.41 -2.24
CA PRO A 180 -11.92 -5.46 -1.38
C PRO A 180 -10.96 -6.34 -2.18
N THR A 181 -9.74 -6.44 -1.68
CA THR A 181 -8.64 -7.19 -2.32
C THR A 181 -8.70 -8.69 -2.02
N HIS A 182 -9.36 -9.06 -0.92
CA HIS A 182 -9.49 -10.45 -0.48
C HIS A 182 -10.88 -11.05 -0.72
N LYS A 183 -11.72 -10.39 -1.54
CA LYS A 183 -13.06 -10.89 -1.84
C LYS A 183 -13.04 -12.29 -2.42
N ASP A 184 -12.12 -12.55 -3.34
CA ASP A 184 -11.99 -13.85 -3.99
C ASP A 184 -11.56 -14.95 -3.01
N GLU A 185 -10.66 -14.63 -2.08
CA GLU A 185 -10.24 -15.54 -1.01
C GLU A 185 -11.40 -15.86 -0.04
N ILE A 186 -12.14 -14.83 0.39
CA ILE A 186 -13.32 -14.98 1.25
C ILE A 186 -14.35 -15.89 0.58
N ILE A 187 -14.64 -15.66 -0.71
CA ILE A 187 -15.60 -16.48 -1.45
C ILE A 187 -15.10 -17.90 -1.65
N ALA A 188 -13.81 -18.10 -1.95
CA ALA A 188 -13.22 -19.43 -2.08
C ALA A 188 -13.31 -20.24 -0.76
N LEU A 189 -13.04 -19.61 0.38
CA LEU A 189 -13.19 -20.24 1.69
C LEU A 189 -14.65 -20.54 2.01
N TYR A 190 -15.59 -19.66 1.64
CA TYR A 190 -17.02 -19.89 1.80
C TYR A 190 -17.50 -21.07 0.94
N GLU A 191 -17.08 -21.17 -0.32
CA GLU A 191 -17.39 -22.31 -1.19
C GLU A 191 -16.74 -23.62 -0.72
N ALA A 192 -15.61 -23.55 0.01
CA ALA A 192 -15.01 -24.68 0.69
C ALA A 192 -15.79 -25.12 1.95
N GLY A 193 -16.87 -24.42 2.31
CA GLY A 193 -17.77 -24.78 3.40
C GLY A 193 -17.40 -24.22 4.78
N LEU A 194 -16.51 -23.24 4.86
CA LEU A 194 -16.19 -22.58 6.12
C LEU A 194 -17.31 -21.60 6.50
N ASP A 195 -17.52 -21.43 7.81
CA ASP A 195 -18.47 -20.46 8.32
C ASP A 195 -17.93 -19.01 8.31
N GLU A 196 -18.82 -18.03 8.45
CA GLU A 196 -18.50 -16.60 8.40
C GLU A 196 -17.46 -16.20 9.46
N ALA A 197 -17.53 -16.75 10.67
CA ALA A 197 -16.65 -16.42 11.77
C ALA A 197 -15.23 -16.99 11.53
N GLU A 198 -15.14 -18.21 11.04
CA GLU A 198 -13.87 -18.86 10.71
C GLU A 198 -13.17 -18.18 9.53
N ILE A 199 -13.94 -17.78 8.51
CA ILE A 199 -13.43 -17.00 7.37
C ILE A 199 -12.91 -15.64 7.85
N ALA A 200 -13.67 -14.94 8.69
CA ALA A 200 -13.27 -13.66 9.27
C ALA A 200 -11.96 -13.78 10.06
N HIS A 201 -11.82 -14.84 10.87
CA HIS A 201 -10.59 -15.10 11.63
C HIS A 201 -9.40 -15.41 10.72
N ARG A 202 -9.57 -16.27 9.71
CA ARG A 202 -8.48 -16.66 8.78
C ARG A 202 -8.00 -15.51 7.89
N THR A 203 -8.93 -14.69 7.44
CA THR A 203 -8.63 -13.57 6.53
C THR A 203 -8.30 -12.27 7.25
N GLY A 204 -8.42 -12.22 8.59
CA GLY A 204 -8.20 -11.02 9.39
C GLY A 204 -9.24 -9.92 9.14
N HIS A 205 -10.43 -10.29 8.63
CA HIS A 205 -11.52 -9.35 8.37
C HIS A 205 -12.48 -9.26 9.56
N ALA A 206 -13.18 -8.11 9.66
CA ALA A 206 -14.31 -8.03 10.57
C ALA A 206 -15.43 -8.98 10.08
N SER A 207 -16.10 -9.70 10.99
CA SER A 207 -17.19 -10.62 10.65
C SER A 207 -18.29 -9.93 9.84
N THR A 208 -18.64 -8.69 10.18
CA THR A 208 -19.60 -7.86 9.43
C THR A 208 -19.21 -7.66 7.97
N SER A 209 -17.92 -7.43 7.69
CA SER A 209 -17.41 -7.27 6.32
C SER A 209 -17.44 -8.60 5.56
N THR A 210 -17.00 -9.69 6.20
CA THR A 210 -17.03 -11.04 5.64
C THR A 210 -18.45 -11.42 5.25
N GLY A 211 -19.42 -11.23 6.15
CA GLY A 211 -20.82 -11.50 5.88
C GLY A 211 -21.42 -10.61 4.77
N HIS A 212 -20.94 -9.38 4.61
CA HIS A 212 -21.36 -8.54 3.49
C HIS A 212 -20.90 -9.13 2.14
N TYR A 213 -19.68 -9.62 2.04
CA TYR A 213 -19.16 -10.26 0.82
C TYR A 213 -19.88 -11.57 0.49
N ILE A 214 -20.11 -12.40 1.50
CA ILE A 214 -20.83 -13.68 1.34
C ILE A 214 -22.28 -13.41 0.86
N ARG A 215 -23.01 -12.49 1.51
CA ARG A 215 -24.37 -12.13 1.10
C ARG A 215 -24.44 -11.53 -0.32
N GLY A 216 -23.44 -10.72 -0.69
CA GLY A 216 -23.32 -10.20 -2.05
C GLY A 216 -23.12 -11.30 -3.07
N TYR A 217 -22.23 -12.25 -2.78
CA TYR A 217 -21.97 -13.41 -3.62
C TYR A 217 -23.23 -14.29 -3.78
N GLU A 218 -23.89 -14.67 -2.68
CA GLU A 218 -25.11 -15.49 -2.72
C GLU A 218 -26.24 -14.81 -3.51
N ARG A 219 -26.39 -13.50 -3.38
CA ARG A 219 -27.36 -12.74 -4.18
C ARG A 219 -27.08 -12.85 -5.68
N VAL A 220 -25.82 -12.64 -6.10
CA VAL A 220 -25.43 -12.76 -7.51
C VAL A 220 -25.63 -14.20 -7.99
N LYS A 221 -25.24 -15.20 -7.20
CA LYS A 221 -25.41 -16.62 -7.49
C LYS A 221 -26.90 -16.99 -7.71
N GLN A 222 -27.78 -16.51 -6.83
CA GLN A 222 -29.23 -16.73 -6.98
C GLN A 222 -29.79 -16.07 -8.25
N LEU A 223 -29.40 -14.83 -8.55
CA LEU A 223 -29.83 -14.14 -9.76
C LEU A 223 -29.37 -14.87 -11.04
N LEU A 224 -28.16 -15.42 -11.05
CA LEU A 224 -27.65 -16.24 -12.14
C LEU A 224 -28.44 -17.55 -12.31
N LEU A 225 -28.76 -18.22 -11.20
CA LEU A 225 -29.60 -19.43 -11.21
C LEU A 225 -31.02 -19.15 -11.76
N HIS A 226 -31.53 -17.95 -11.59
CA HIS A 226 -32.81 -17.49 -12.17
C HIS A 226 -32.66 -16.92 -13.59
N HIS A 227 -31.54 -17.19 -14.27
CA HIS A 227 -31.26 -16.75 -15.63
C HIS A 227 -31.36 -15.22 -15.85
N THR A 228 -31.10 -14.41 -14.80
CA THR A 228 -31.05 -12.96 -14.90
C THR A 228 -29.83 -12.54 -15.71
N SER A 229 -30.01 -11.62 -16.66
CA SER A 229 -28.90 -11.14 -17.48
C SER A 229 -27.83 -10.41 -16.66
N LEU A 230 -26.56 -10.50 -17.06
CA LEU A 230 -25.43 -9.85 -16.38
C LEU A 230 -25.61 -8.32 -16.28
N GLU A 231 -26.20 -7.68 -17.29
CA GLU A 231 -26.51 -6.25 -17.29
C GLU A 231 -27.54 -5.90 -16.19
N HIS A 232 -28.56 -6.74 -16.03
CA HIS A 232 -29.60 -6.55 -15.01
C HIS A 232 -29.05 -6.78 -13.60
N ILE A 233 -28.17 -7.78 -13.44
CA ILE A 233 -27.46 -8.04 -12.17
C ILE A 233 -26.60 -6.83 -11.80
N GLY A 234 -25.83 -6.28 -12.74
CA GLY A 234 -25.02 -5.09 -12.53
C GLY A 234 -25.82 -3.83 -12.17
N PHE A 235 -27.04 -3.71 -12.67
CA PHE A 235 -27.95 -2.63 -12.30
C PHE A 235 -28.52 -2.79 -10.88
N LEU A 236 -28.87 -4.00 -10.48
CA LEU A 236 -29.40 -4.32 -9.16
C LEU A 236 -28.33 -4.17 -8.07
N ASP A 237 -27.09 -4.57 -8.37
CA ASP A 237 -25.98 -4.45 -7.43
C ASP A 237 -25.61 -2.99 -7.14
N ARG A 238 -25.66 -2.11 -8.15
CA ARG A 238 -25.42 -0.66 -7.97
C ARG A 238 -26.48 0.03 -7.10
N LYS A 239 -27.70 -0.47 -7.07
CA LYS A 239 -28.79 0.08 -6.22
C LYS A 239 -28.72 -0.36 -4.77
N SER A 240 -27.97 -1.42 -4.46
CA SER A 240 -27.83 -1.91 -3.08
C SER A 240 -26.74 -1.19 -2.28
N VAL A 241 -26.11 -0.16 -2.83
CA VAL A 241 -25.02 0.66 -2.23
C VAL A 241 -25.54 2.07 -1.88
N VAL A 242 -26.81 2.21 -1.52
CA VAL A 242 -27.37 3.44 -0.94
C VAL A 242 -27.71 3.22 0.51
#